data_e09ab8779f0300ea7913c35622bd10e5
#
_entry.id   e09ab8779f0300ea7913c35622bd10e5
#
_cell.length_a   1.000
_cell.length_b   1.000
_cell.length_c   1.000
_cell.angle_alpha   90.00
_cell.angle_beta   90.00
_cell.angle_gamma   90.00
#
_symmetry.space_group_name_H-M   'P 1'
#
loop_
_entity.id
_entity.type
_entity.pdbx_description
1 polymer ?
#
loop_
_entity_poly.entity_id
_entity_poly.type
_entity_poly.pdbx_seq_one_letter_code
_entity_poly.pdbx_strand_id
1 'polypeptide(L)'
;MSAALAELLGTMILILLGDGVVANVVLKQTKGHNAGWIVITAGWGFAVAVAVYCTGTISGAHLNPAVTLGMAAIGKFEWALVPGYIAAQMAGAFLGGVLVWLAYLPHWKETQDQGGKLAVFCTAPAIRHTVGNLICEIIGTAVLVLLSLIHI
;
A
#
# COMPACT_ATOMS: atom_id res chain seq x y z
N MET A 1 6.22 -7.85 20.59
CA MET A 1 5.47 -6.81 19.84
C MET A 1 4.03 -7.28 19.75
N SER A 2 3.04 -6.40 19.96
CA SER A 2 1.63 -6.79 19.77
C SER A 2 1.29 -6.91 18.29
N ALA A 3 0.24 -7.71 17.96
CA ALA A 3 -0.21 -7.88 16.58
C ALA A 3 -0.65 -6.54 15.94
N ALA A 4 -1.35 -5.68 16.69
CA ALA A 4 -1.74 -4.37 16.19
C ALA A 4 -0.52 -3.46 15.88
N LEU A 5 0.52 -3.51 16.71
CA LEU A 5 1.76 -2.77 16.41
C LEU A 5 2.49 -3.35 15.19
N ALA A 6 2.44 -4.67 14.98
CA ALA A 6 2.98 -5.31 13.79
C ALA A 6 2.22 -4.87 12.51
N GLU A 7 0.89 -4.80 12.57
CA GLU A 7 0.07 -4.27 11.46
C GLU A 7 0.39 -2.80 11.15
N LEU A 8 0.55 -1.96 12.18
CA LEU A 8 0.95 -0.57 12.01
C LEU A 8 2.31 -0.46 11.32
N LEU A 9 3.32 -1.13 11.87
CA LEU A 9 4.69 -1.07 11.33
C LEU A 9 4.79 -1.71 9.95
N GLY A 10 4.14 -2.84 9.73
CA GLY A 10 4.10 -3.51 8.44
C GLY A 10 3.45 -2.65 7.36
N THR A 11 2.30 -2.05 7.66
CA THR A 11 1.63 -1.14 6.71
C THR A 11 2.44 0.14 6.49
N MET A 12 3.09 0.67 7.53
CA MET A 12 4.02 1.80 7.38
C MET A 12 5.17 1.47 6.43
N ILE A 13 5.80 0.30 6.58
CA ILE A 13 6.87 -0.18 5.68
C ILE A 13 6.35 -0.35 4.26
N LEU A 14 5.18 -0.98 4.11
CA LEU A 14 4.53 -1.20 2.82
C LEU A 14 4.34 0.12 2.05
N ILE A 15 3.75 1.12 2.71
CA ILE A 15 3.50 2.43 2.10
C ILE A 15 4.79 3.21 1.88
N LEU A 16 5.71 3.20 2.85
CA LEU A 16 7.00 3.87 2.69
C LEU A 16 7.77 3.38 1.45
N LEU A 17 7.80 2.08 1.21
CA LEU A 17 8.50 1.51 0.06
C LEU A 17 7.67 1.63 -1.24
N GLY A 18 6.36 1.39 -1.16
CA GLY A 18 5.45 1.42 -2.31
C GLY A 18 5.26 2.84 -2.87
N ASP A 19 4.82 3.78 -2.04
CA ASP A 19 4.72 5.19 -2.45
C ASP A 19 6.10 5.79 -2.72
N GLY A 20 7.13 5.32 -2.03
CA GLY A 20 8.51 5.73 -2.25
C GLY A 20 9.01 5.41 -3.67
N VAL A 21 8.71 4.24 -4.21
CA VAL A 21 9.07 3.92 -5.59
C VAL A 21 8.25 4.76 -6.58
N VAL A 22 6.98 5.05 -6.29
CA VAL A 22 6.16 5.95 -7.12
C VAL A 22 6.76 7.36 -7.11
N ALA A 23 7.09 7.89 -5.94
CA ALA A 23 7.76 9.19 -5.81
C ALA A 23 9.05 9.25 -6.62
N ASN A 24 9.88 8.20 -6.58
CA ASN A 24 11.13 8.13 -7.33
C ASN A 24 10.91 8.11 -8.86
N VAL A 25 9.82 7.53 -9.35
CA VAL A 25 9.53 7.47 -10.79
C VAL A 25 8.81 8.72 -11.29
N VAL A 26 7.94 9.32 -10.46
CA VAL A 26 7.04 10.39 -10.90
C VAL A 26 7.59 11.79 -10.64
N LEU A 27 8.26 12.00 -9.48
CA LEU A 27 8.75 13.33 -9.12
C LEU A 27 9.97 13.72 -9.95
N LYS A 28 10.08 15.02 -10.23
CA LYS A 28 11.18 15.57 -11.00
C LYS A 28 12.52 15.50 -10.27
N GLN A 29 13.59 15.42 -11.04
CA GLN A 29 15.00 15.40 -10.59
C GLN A 29 15.36 14.22 -9.67
N THR A 30 14.52 13.22 -9.54
CA THR A 30 14.90 11.94 -8.94
C THR A 30 15.74 11.12 -9.92
N LYS A 31 16.55 10.20 -9.41
CA LYS A 31 17.36 9.32 -10.27
C LYS A 31 16.52 8.32 -11.07
N GLY A 32 15.34 7.96 -10.56
CA GLY A 32 14.42 7.05 -11.23
C GLY A 32 13.33 7.74 -12.05
N HIS A 33 13.43 9.08 -12.26
CA HIS A 33 12.40 9.81 -13.00
C HIS A 33 12.12 9.20 -14.38
N ASN A 34 10.85 8.93 -14.67
CA ASN A 34 10.38 8.27 -15.91
C ASN A 34 10.91 6.84 -16.14
N ALA A 35 11.34 6.12 -15.12
CA ALA A 35 11.80 4.73 -15.26
C ALA A 35 10.69 3.74 -15.66
N GLY A 36 9.44 4.17 -15.61
CA GLY A 36 8.29 3.42 -16.13
C GLY A 36 7.57 2.53 -15.12
N TRP A 37 6.43 1.99 -15.57
CA TRP A 37 5.51 1.23 -14.73
C TRP A 37 6.08 -0.09 -14.21
N ILE A 38 7.00 -0.72 -14.93
CA ILE A 38 7.62 -1.97 -14.45
C ILE A 38 8.38 -1.77 -13.14
N VAL A 39 9.02 -0.60 -12.97
CA VAL A 39 9.74 -0.25 -11.75
C VAL A 39 8.74 -0.05 -10.59
N ILE A 40 7.62 0.64 -10.85
CA ILE A 40 6.56 0.86 -9.87
C ILE A 40 5.96 -0.47 -9.42
N THR A 41 5.54 -1.32 -10.37
CA THR A 41 4.89 -2.59 -10.05
C THR A 41 5.81 -3.56 -9.34
N ALA A 42 7.08 -3.67 -9.77
CA ALA A 42 8.07 -4.46 -9.09
C ALA A 42 8.37 -3.92 -7.68
N GLY A 43 8.50 -2.60 -7.53
CA GLY A 43 8.73 -1.96 -6.24
C GLY A 43 7.59 -2.22 -5.25
N TRP A 44 6.34 -2.12 -5.68
CA TRP A 44 5.18 -2.49 -4.86
C TRP A 44 5.18 -3.97 -4.48
N GLY A 45 5.51 -4.87 -5.41
CA GLY A 45 5.64 -6.30 -5.12
C GLY A 45 6.69 -6.57 -4.04
N PHE A 46 7.87 -5.95 -4.14
CA PHE A 46 8.90 -6.04 -3.10
C PHE A 46 8.49 -5.38 -1.79
N ALA A 47 7.77 -4.26 -1.82
CA ALA A 47 7.27 -3.60 -0.62
C ALA A 47 6.33 -4.52 0.18
N VAL A 48 5.40 -5.20 -0.50
CA VAL A 48 4.53 -6.21 0.10
C VAL A 48 5.37 -7.35 0.68
N ALA A 49 6.29 -7.92 -0.09
CA ALA A 49 7.12 -9.05 0.35
C ALA A 49 7.94 -8.71 1.62
N VAL A 50 8.57 -7.54 1.66
CA VAL A 50 9.34 -7.07 2.83
C VAL A 50 8.42 -6.87 4.03
N ALA A 51 7.29 -6.21 3.87
CA ALA A 51 6.36 -5.96 4.97
C ALA A 51 5.81 -7.27 5.55
N VAL A 52 5.41 -8.21 4.69
CA VAL A 52 4.96 -9.55 5.09
C VAL A 52 6.07 -10.33 5.80
N TYR A 53 7.28 -10.30 5.28
CA TYR A 53 8.43 -10.97 5.91
C TYR A 53 8.71 -10.42 7.32
N CYS A 54 8.60 -9.10 7.51
CA CYS A 54 8.85 -8.46 8.79
C CYS A 54 7.77 -8.73 9.85
N THR A 55 6.51 -8.94 9.46
CA THR A 55 5.38 -8.93 10.41
C THR A 55 4.54 -10.20 10.39
N GLY A 56 4.72 -11.07 9.40
CA GLY A 56 3.89 -12.25 9.18
C GLY A 56 3.81 -13.19 10.38
N THR A 57 4.94 -13.47 11.02
CA THR A 57 5.00 -14.35 12.20
C THR A 57 4.37 -13.75 13.48
N ILE A 58 4.02 -12.45 13.45
CA ILE A 58 3.52 -11.72 14.63
C ILE A 58 2.02 -11.43 14.50
N SER A 59 1.59 -10.89 13.36
CA SER A 59 0.20 -10.48 13.13
C SER A 59 -0.52 -11.28 12.04
N GLY A 60 0.19 -12.13 11.31
CA GLY A 60 -0.29 -12.71 10.05
C GLY A 60 -0.14 -11.77 8.86
N ALA A 61 0.38 -10.55 9.07
CA ALA A 61 0.63 -9.55 8.03
C ALA A 61 -0.58 -9.33 7.10
N HIS A 62 -1.72 -9.00 7.65
CA HIS A 62 -2.88 -8.62 6.83
C HIS A 62 -2.60 -7.36 6.03
N LEU A 63 -2.04 -6.31 6.67
CA LEU A 63 -1.56 -5.06 6.10
C LEU A 63 -2.59 -4.33 5.20
N ASN A 64 -3.81 -4.81 5.19
CA ASN A 64 -4.88 -4.33 4.32
C ASN A 64 -6.26 -4.62 4.95
N PRO A 65 -7.15 -3.63 5.03
CA PRO A 65 -8.49 -3.83 5.56
C PRO A 65 -9.31 -4.90 4.83
N ALA A 66 -9.20 -5.01 3.51
CA ALA A 66 -9.93 -6.01 2.73
C ALA A 66 -9.45 -7.43 3.05
N VAL A 67 -8.14 -7.64 3.26
CA VAL A 67 -7.59 -8.92 3.71
C VAL A 67 -8.09 -9.25 5.11
N THR A 68 -8.06 -8.28 6.04
CA THR A 68 -8.55 -8.47 7.41
C THR A 68 -10.02 -8.89 7.44
N LEU A 69 -10.87 -8.22 6.64
CA LEU A 69 -12.28 -8.58 6.49
C LEU A 69 -12.47 -9.95 5.84
N GLY A 70 -11.68 -10.26 4.81
CA GLY A 70 -11.72 -11.57 4.14
C GLY A 70 -11.37 -12.71 5.09
N MET A 71 -10.32 -12.56 5.91
CA MET A 71 -9.92 -13.54 6.92
C MET A 71 -11.00 -13.75 7.99
N ALA A 72 -11.64 -12.65 8.43
CA ALA A 72 -12.75 -12.74 9.39
C ALA A 72 -13.97 -13.42 8.77
N ALA A 73 -14.30 -13.13 7.51
CA ALA A 73 -15.45 -13.72 6.83
C ALA A 73 -15.34 -15.24 6.63
N ILE A 74 -14.12 -15.77 6.46
CA ILE A 74 -13.91 -17.23 6.38
C ILE A 74 -13.62 -17.88 7.73
N GLY A 75 -13.77 -17.16 8.85
CA GLY A 75 -13.59 -17.68 10.20
C GLY A 75 -12.15 -17.92 10.64
N LYS A 76 -11.16 -17.42 9.90
CA LYS A 76 -9.73 -17.52 10.25
C LYS A 76 -9.23 -16.34 11.11
N PHE A 77 -10.08 -15.35 11.38
CA PHE A 77 -9.76 -14.20 12.21
C PHE A 77 -10.97 -13.74 13.02
N GLU A 78 -10.75 -13.33 14.26
CA GLU A 78 -11.83 -12.94 15.17
C GLU A 78 -12.37 -11.54 14.80
N TRP A 79 -13.69 -11.41 14.62
CA TRP A 79 -14.35 -10.15 14.30
C TRP A 79 -14.10 -9.05 15.35
N ALA A 80 -13.92 -9.42 16.61
CA ALA A 80 -13.60 -8.48 17.70
C ALA A 80 -12.26 -7.74 17.48
N LEU A 81 -11.31 -8.36 16.77
CA LEU A 81 -9.98 -7.79 16.49
C LEU A 81 -9.95 -6.94 15.23
N VAL A 82 -10.93 -7.09 14.34
CA VAL A 82 -10.97 -6.39 13.04
C VAL A 82 -10.84 -4.86 13.17
N PRO A 83 -11.57 -4.15 14.05
CA PRO A 83 -11.45 -2.70 14.17
C PRO A 83 -10.05 -2.26 14.58
N GLY A 84 -9.40 -3.01 15.49
CA GLY A 84 -8.04 -2.72 15.95
C GLY A 84 -6.99 -2.86 14.84
N TYR A 85 -7.11 -3.90 14.01
CA TYR A 85 -6.24 -4.10 12.84
C TYR A 85 -6.42 -2.99 11.82
N ILE A 86 -7.65 -2.67 11.45
CA ILE A 86 -7.93 -1.61 10.47
C ILE A 86 -7.40 -0.25 10.98
N ALA A 87 -7.61 0.07 12.25
CA ALA A 87 -7.09 1.32 12.82
C ALA A 87 -5.56 1.37 12.79
N ALA A 88 -4.88 0.26 13.12
CA ALA A 88 -3.43 0.15 13.06
C ALA A 88 -2.90 0.29 11.62
N GLN A 89 -3.54 -0.38 10.66
CA GLN A 89 -3.21 -0.29 9.24
C GLN A 89 -3.36 1.14 8.71
N MET A 90 -4.46 1.81 9.02
CA MET A 90 -4.69 3.21 8.60
C MET A 90 -3.66 4.17 9.20
N ALA A 91 -3.33 4.02 10.48
CA ALA A 91 -2.28 4.81 11.13
C ALA A 91 -0.90 4.53 10.51
N GLY A 92 -0.58 3.26 10.24
CA GLY A 92 0.66 2.85 9.59
C GLY A 92 0.78 3.43 8.18
N ALA A 93 -0.29 3.36 7.38
CA ALA A 93 -0.32 3.93 6.03
C ALA A 93 -0.09 5.45 6.05
N PHE A 94 -0.76 6.16 6.95
CA PHE A 94 -0.57 7.60 7.11
C PHE A 94 0.88 7.95 7.47
N LEU A 95 1.47 7.25 8.43
CA LEU A 95 2.87 7.46 8.83
C LEU A 95 3.84 7.14 7.68
N GLY A 96 3.60 6.06 6.93
CA GLY A 96 4.37 5.71 5.73
C GLY A 96 4.35 6.82 4.69
N GLY A 97 3.16 7.36 4.40
CA GLY A 97 2.98 8.50 3.48
C GLY A 97 3.73 9.75 3.96
N VAL A 98 3.66 10.08 5.25
CA VAL A 98 4.43 11.19 5.84
C VAL A 98 5.94 10.99 5.65
N LEU A 99 6.44 9.77 5.87
CA LEU A 99 7.86 9.46 5.67
C LEU A 99 8.27 9.59 4.20
N VAL A 100 7.44 9.17 3.25
CA VAL A 100 7.68 9.41 1.80
C VAL A 100 7.73 10.89 1.51
N TRP A 101 6.77 11.67 2.02
CA TRP A 101 6.75 13.12 1.83
C TRP A 101 8.05 13.76 2.35
N LEU A 102 8.53 13.38 3.52
CA LEU A 102 9.78 13.86 4.11
C LEU A 102 11.01 13.43 3.30
N ALA A 103 11.06 12.17 2.86
CA ALA A 103 12.19 11.63 2.11
C ALA A 103 12.41 12.32 0.76
N TYR A 104 11.32 12.78 0.14
CA TYR A 104 11.34 13.45 -1.15
C TYR A 104 11.13 14.98 -1.06
N LEU A 105 11.35 15.57 0.11
CA LEU A 105 11.03 16.98 0.41
C LEU A 105 11.54 17.97 -0.65
N PRO A 106 12.77 17.90 -1.17
CA PRO A 106 13.25 18.81 -2.21
C PRO A 106 12.51 18.66 -3.54
N HIS A 107 12.12 17.45 -3.90
CA HIS A 107 11.56 17.11 -5.22
C HIS A 107 10.14 17.65 -5.43
N TRP A 108 9.38 17.90 -4.34
CA TRP A 108 8.03 18.46 -4.40
C TRP A 108 8.01 19.86 -5.04
N LYS A 109 9.03 20.68 -4.78
CA LYS A 109 9.13 22.03 -5.34
C LYS A 109 9.47 21.98 -6.82
N GLU A 110 10.33 21.04 -7.21
CA GLU A 110 10.79 20.87 -8.62
C GLU A 110 9.69 20.27 -9.51
N THR A 111 8.72 19.59 -8.93
CA THR A 111 7.63 18.95 -9.66
C THR A 111 6.47 19.93 -9.77
N GLN A 112 6.17 20.42 -10.99
CA GLN A 112 5.04 21.34 -11.21
C GLN A 112 3.71 20.60 -11.45
N ASP A 113 3.79 19.35 -11.89
CA ASP A 113 2.62 18.50 -12.15
C ASP A 113 1.93 18.10 -10.85
N GLN A 114 0.76 18.72 -10.59
CA GLN A 114 -0.05 18.42 -9.40
C GLN A 114 -0.66 17.02 -9.46
N GLY A 115 -0.99 16.52 -10.67
CA GLY A 115 -1.49 15.17 -10.87
C GLY A 115 -0.43 14.13 -10.51
N GLY A 116 0.82 14.35 -10.93
CA GLY A 116 1.96 13.52 -10.56
C GLY A 116 2.25 13.53 -9.06
N LYS A 117 2.17 14.70 -8.39
CA LYS A 117 2.30 14.78 -6.93
C LYS A 117 1.24 13.96 -6.21
N LEU A 118 -0.02 14.07 -6.65
CA LEU A 118 -1.11 13.30 -6.08
C LEU A 118 -0.94 11.80 -6.33
N ALA A 119 -0.47 11.43 -7.53
CA ALA A 119 -0.26 10.04 -7.92
C ALA A 119 0.77 9.29 -7.06
N VAL A 120 1.61 10.00 -6.31
CA VAL A 120 2.52 9.38 -5.34
C VAL A 120 1.74 8.66 -4.25
N PHE A 121 0.63 9.24 -3.78
CA PHE A 121 -0.16 8.73 -2.66
C PHE A 121 -1.51 8.13 -3.08
N CYS A 122 -2.00 8.48 -4.26
CA CYS A 122 -3.33 8.10 -4.73
C CYS A 122 -3.24 7.64 -6.18
N THR A 123 -3.53 6.37 -6.44
CA THR A 123 -3.69 5.89 -7.82
C THR A 123 -4.94 6.47 -8.45
N ALA A 124 -4.88 6.75 -9.74
CA ALA A 124 -6.01 7.21 -10.52
C ALA A 124 -6.06 6.43 -11.85
N PRO A 125 -7.28 6.15 -12.38
CA PRO A 125 -7.39 5.48 -13.66
C PRO A 125 -6.89 6.39 -14.79
N ALA A 126 -6.17 5.81 -15.76
CA ALA A 126 -5.71 6.52 -16.96
C ALA A 126 -6.89 7.01 -17.81
N ILE A 127 -7.97 6.24 -17.84
CA ILE A 127 -9.22 6.60 -18.51
C ILE A 127 -10.35 6.64 -17.47
N ARG A 128 -11.03 7.80 -17.37
CA ARG A 128 -12.15 7.97 -16.43
C ARG A 128 -13.42 7.34 -17.02
N HIS A 129 -13.71 6.10 -16.58
CA HIS A 129 -14.90 5.36 -16.95
C HIS A 129 -15.45 4.62 -15.73
N THR A 130 -16.44 5.20 -15.06
CA THR A 130 -16.90 4.78 -13.72
C THR A 130 -17.17 3.27 -13.60
N VAL A 131 -17.95 2.70 -14.52
CA VAL A 131 -18.29 1.28 -14.47
C VAL A 131 -17.05 0.40 -14.72
N GLY A 132 -16.24 0.72 -15.72
CA GLY A 132 -15.01 -0.03 -16.01
C GLY A 132 -14.00 0.04 -14.88
N ASN A 133 -13.84 1.21 -14.29
CA ASN A 133 -12.93 1.40 -13.17
C ASN A 133 -13.39 0.63 -11.92
N LEU A 134 -14.71 0.65 -11.63
CA LEU A 134 -15.28 -0.16 -10.55
C LEU A 134 -15.04 -1.66 -10.76
N ILE A 135 -15.22 -2.15 -11.98
CA ILE A 135 -14.95 -3.56 -12.31
C ILE A 135 -13.46 -3.89 -12.10
N CYS A 136 -12.55 -3.02 -12.54
CA CYS A 136 -11.11 -3.19 -12.32
C CYS A 136 -10.74 -3.25 -10.84
N GLU A 137 -11.31 -2.37 -10.02
CA GLU A 137 -11.08 -2.36 -8.56
C GLU A 137 -11.63 -3.63 -7.89
N ILE A 138 -12.81 -4.09 -8.30
CA ILE A 138 -13.39 -5.34 -7.80
C ILE A 138 -12.49 -6.53 -8.15
N ILE A 139 -12.05 -6.64 -9.39
CA ILE A 139 -11.18 -7.74 -9.84
C ILE A 139 -9.84 -7.68 -9.10
N GLY A 140 -9.20 -6.51 -9.03
CA GLY A 140 -7.92 -6.34 -8.36
C GLY A 140 -7.98 -6.71 -6.87
N THR A 141 -9.01 -6.22 -6.17
CA THR A 141 -9.21 -6.54 -4.75
C THR A 141 -9.56 -8.01 -4.54
N ALA A 142 -10.39 -8.61 -5.41
CA ALA A 142 -10.70 -10.03 -5.32
C ALA A 142 -9.46 -10.92 -5.49
N VAL A 143 -8.57 -10.60 -6.44
CA VAL A 143 -7.31 -11.31 -6.64
C VAL A 143 -6.39 -11.14 -5.41
N LEU A 144 -6.25 -9.91 -4.89
CA LEU A 144 -5.47 -9.65 -3.68
C LEU A 144 -5.95 -10.49 -2.50
N VAL A 145 -7.25 -10.44 -2.20
CA VAL A 145 -7.84 -11.17 -1.07
C VAL A 145 -7.71 -12.67 -1.29
N LEU A 146 -8.03 -13.20 -2.48
CA LEU A 146 -7.90 -14.62 -2.79
C LEU A 146 -6.48 -15.14 -2.56
N LEU A 147 -5.48 -14.43 -3.09
CA LEU A 147 -4.07 -14.82 -2.91
C LEU A 147 -3.65 -14.74 -1.44
N SER A 148 -4.08 -13.74 -0.71
CA SER A 148 -3.81 -13.63 0.73
C SER A 148 -4.45 -14.78 1.52
N LEU A 149 -5.69 -15.16 1.21
CA LEU A 149 -6.39 -16.27 1.88
C LEU A 149 -5.75 -17.64 1.62
N ILE A 150 -5.02 -17.80 0.51
CA ILE A 150 -4.34 -19.05 0.16
C ILE A 150 -2.99 -19.17 0.90
N HIS A 151 -2.29 -18.03 1.12
CA HIS A 151 -0.92 -18.01 1.63
C HIS A 151 -0.79 -17.64 3.12
N ILE A 152 -1.83 -17.11 3.72
CA ILE A 152 -1.94 -16.80 5.16
C ILE A 152 -2.91 -17.80 5.82
#